data_8ee1e89bc2ae8642578f65f39993f196
#
_entry.id   8ee1e89bc2ae8642578f65f39993f196
#
_cell.length_a   1.000
_cell.length_b   1.000
_cell.length_c   1.000
_cell.angle_alpha   90.00
_cell.angle_beta   90.00
_cell.angle_gamma   90.00
#
_symmetry.space_group_name_H-M   'P 1'
#
loop_
_entity.id
_entity.type
_entity.pdbx_description
1 polymer ?
#
loop_
_entity_poly.entity_id
_entity_poly.type
_entity_poly.pdbx_seq_one_letter_code
_entity_poly.pdbx_strand_id
1 'polypeptide(L)'
;DKYTLAKPSKIIISEGLFTLTEKVVDAFDFKIYVDVSHNVQKERFYKRAQERDLGDSADEVYENASSKAKIHIHPTAMQADIILSGEADRAAYKKFINKILALVEEIHCKNFALN
;
A
#
# COMPACT_ATOMS: atom_id res chain seq x y z
N ASP A 1 -0.45 -19.75 -17.03
CA ASP A 1 -0.87 -19.06 -15.79
C ASP A 1 -0.97 -20.07 -14.66
N LYS A 2 -0.19 -19.80 -13.61
CA LYS A 2 -0.21 -20.64 -12.42
C LYS A 2 -0.98 -19.93 -11.32
N TYR A 3 -2.01 -20.57 -10.81
CA TYR A 3 -2.74 -20.12 -9.63
C TYR A 3 -2.27 -20.89 -8.41
N THR A 4 -2.02 -20.17 -7.32
CA THR A 4 -1.72 -20.77 -6.04
C THR A 4 -2.97 -20.64 -5.15
N LEU A 5 -3.46 -21.78 -4.67
CA LEU A 5 -4.57 -21.78 -3.72
C LEU A 5 -4.05 -21.46 -2.32
N ALA A 6 -4.44 -20.31 -1.80
CA ALA A 6 -4.11 -19.91 -0.44
C ALA A 6 -5.19 -20.37 0.54
N LYS A 7 -4.79 -20.93 1.68
CA LYS A 7 -5.73 -21.28 2.74
C LYS A 7 -6.19 -20.00 3.47
N PRO A 8 -7.49 -19.86 3.76
CA PRO A 8 -7.96 -18.72 4.54
C PRO A 8 -7.33 -18.70 5.93
N SER A 9 -7.05 -17.51 6.41
CA SER A 9 -6.48 -17.23 7.72
C SER A 9 -7.32 -16.15 8.40
N LYS A 10 -7.15 -15.96 9.72
CA LYS A 10 -7.84 -14.87 10.45
C LYS A 10 -7.53 -13.50 9.89
N ILE A 11 -6.28 -13.30 9.47
CA ILE A 11 -5.81 -12.06 8.88
C ILE A 11 -5.18 -12.39 7.55
N ILE A 12 -5.66 -11.72 6.50
CA ILE A 12 -5.09 -11.79 5.16
C ILE A 12 -4.61 -10.40 4.80
N ILE A 13 -3.33 -10.26 4.49
CA ILE A 13 -2.74 -9.00 4.05
C ILE A 13 -2.54 -9.06 2.56
N SER A 14 -3.12 -8.09 1.85
CA SER A 14 -2.92 -7.91 0.42
C SER A 14 -2.27 -6.55 0.18
N GLU A 15 -1.28 -6.50 -0.69
CA GLU A 15 -0.62 -5.26 -1.05
C GLU A 15 -0.55 -5.11 -2.58
N GLY A 16 -0.49 -3.87 -3.04
CA GLY A 16 -0.36 -3.55 -4.45
C GLY A 16 -0.79 -2.14 -4.77
N LEU A 17 -0.35 -1.64 -5.89
CA LEU A 17 -0.66 -0.28 -6.35
C LEU A 17 -2.15 -0.02 -6.53
N PHE A 18 -2.91 -1.03 -6.87
CA PHE A 18 -4.33 -0.89 -7.25
C PHE A 18 -5.28 -1.50 -6.21
N THR A 19 -4.81 -1.84 -5.01
CA THR A 19 -5.64 -2.49 -3.98
C THR A 19 -6.75 -1.58 -3.45
N LEU A 20 -6.58 -0.27 -3.51
CA LEU A 20 -7.59 0.70 -3.04
C LEU A 20 -8.44 1.28 -4.17
N THR A 21 -8.37 0.74 -5.37
CA THR A 21 -9.23 1.17 -6.49
C THR A 21 -10.67 0.72 -6.28
N GLU A 22 -11.61 1.43 -6.87
CA GLU A 22 -13.05 1.17 -6.75
C GLU A 22 -13.44 -0.28 -7.04
N LYS A 23 -12.71 -0.94 -7.92
CA LYS A 23 -13.03 -2.32 -8.31
C LYS A 23 -12.82 -3.35 -7.21
N VAL A 24 -11.91 -3.10 -6.27
CA VAL A 24 -11.50 -4.10 -5.28
C VAL A 24 -11.54 -3.58 -3.84
N VAL A 25 -11.67 -2.27 -3.63
CA VAL A 25 -11.57 -1.66 -2.29
C VAL A 25 -12.57 -2.24 -1.29
N ASP A 26 -13.77 -2.57 -1.73
CA ASP A 26 -14.82 -3.10 -0.87
C ASP A 26 -14.56 -4.54 -0.39
N ALA A 27 -13.57 -5.22 -0.97
CA ALA A 27 -13.18 -6.55 -0.52
C ALA A 27 -12.36 -6.52 0.79
N PHE A 28 -11.89 -5.34 1.21
CA PHE A 28 -11.02 -5.19 2.38
C PHE A 28 -11.78 -4.63 3.57
N ASP A 29 -11.58 -5.22 4.74
CA ASP A 29 -12.16 -4.76 6.01
C ASP A 29 -11.40 -3.57 6.59
N PHE A 30 -10.09 -3.49 6.34
CA PHE A 30 -9.23 -2.41 6.80
C PHE A 30 -8.26 -2.00 5.70
N LYS A 31 -8.16 -0.70 5.46
CA LYS A 31 -7.47 -0.14 4.30
C LYS A 31 -6.40 0.84 4.74
N ILE A 32 -5.19 0.64 4.25
CA ILE A 32 -4.03 1.47 4.59
C ILE A 32 -3.46 2.03 3.29
N TYR A 33 -3.26 3.34 3.25
CA TYR A 33 -2.50 4.00 2.19
C TYR A 33 -1.14 4.41 2.74
N VAL A 34 -0.07 4.01 2.05
CA VAL A 34 1.29 4.40 2.42
C VAL A 34 1.69 5.63 1.61
N ASP A 35 1.94 6.74 2.30
CA ASP A 35 2.30 8.01 1.68
C ASP A 35 3.79 8.30 1.88
N VAL A 36 4.41 8.82 0.84
CA VAL A 36 5.83 9.18 0.81
C VAL A 36 5.96 10.54 0.12
N SER A 37 6.82 11.42 0.64
CA SER A 37 7.09 12.69 -0.02
C SER A 37 7.62 12.46 -1.44
N HIS A 38 7.32 13.42 -2.33
CA HIS A 38 7.73 13.34 -3.73
C HIS A 38 9.25 13.18 -3.89
N ASN A 39 10.01 13.90 -3.09
CA ASN A 39 11.49 13.84 -3.16
C ASN A 39 12.03 12.46 -2.78
N VAL A 40 11.52 11.87 -1.70
CA VAL A 40 11.92 10.52 -1.27
C VAL A 40 11.46 9.46 -2.26
N GLN A 41 10.27 9.61 -2.81
CA GLN A 41 9.76 8.71 -3.84
C GLN A 41 10.67 8.72 -5.09
N LYS A 42 11.05 9.91 -5.54
CA LYS A 42 11.95 10.11 -6.67
C LYS A 42 13.33 9.49 -6.41
N GLU A 43 13.91 9.77 -5.25
CA GLU A 43 15.20 9.20 -4.84
C GLU A 43 15.17 7.66 -4.84
N ARG A 44 14.14 7.08 -4.24
CA ARG A 44 13.96 5.62 -4.20
C ARG A 44 13.76 5.02 -5.58
N PHE A 45 13.05 5.72 -6.45
CA PHE A 45 12.86 5.28 -7.83
C PHE A 45 14.20 5.19 -8.58
N TYR A 46 15.02 6.25 -8.54
CA TYR A 46 16.30 6.27 -9.25
C TYR A 46 17.30 5.26 -8.69
N LYS A 47 17.29 5.04 -7.40
CA LYS A 47 18.10 3.99 -6.79
C LYS A 47 17.75 2.60 -7.36
N ARG A 48 16.45 2.27 -7.41
CA ARG A 48 16.00 1.02 -8.03
C ARG A 48 16.27 0.96 -9.53
N ALA A 49 16.19 2.09 -10.22
CA ALA A 49 16.50 2.17 -11.64
C ALA A 49 17.95 1.81 -11.92
N GLN A 50 18.88 2.24 -11.07
CA GLN A 50 20.29 1.83 -11.16
C GLN A 50 20.45 0.32 -10.93
N GLU A 51 19.79 -0.23 -9.91
CA GLU A 51 19.83 -1.65 -9.60
C GLU A 51 19.27 -2.52 -10.75
N ARG A 52 18.33 -1.98 -11.52
CA ARG A 52 17.68 -2.64 -12.66
C ARG A 52 18.31 -2.29 -14.01
N ASP A 53 19.38 -1.53 -14.00
CA ASP A 53 20.13 -1.11 -15.19
C ASP A 53 19.25 -0.44 -16.28
N LEU A 54 18.37 0.46 -15.85
CA LEU A 54 17.49 1.19 -16.79
C LEU A 54 18.25 2.24 -17.63
N GLY A 55 19.41 2.68 -17.16
CA GLY A 55 20.27 3.64 -17.88
C GLY A 55 19.52 4.93 -18.25
N ASP A 56 19.65 5.36 -19.50
CA ASP A 56 19.10 6.60 -20.02
C ASP A 56 17.56 6.59 -20.10
N SER A 57 16.93 5.41 -20.04
CA SER A 57 15.47 5.30 -20.06
C SER A 57 14.79 5.60 -18.71
N ALA A 58 15.57 5.75 -17.64
CA ALA A 58 15.03 5.94 -16.28
C ALA A 58 14.13 7.18 -16.16
N ASP A 59 14.51 8.30 -16.80
CA ASP A 59 13.73 9.53 -16.74
C ASP A 59 12.36 9.39 -17.41
N GLU A 60 12.31 8.78 -18.57
CA GLU A 60 11.04 8.52 -19.28
C GLU A 60 10.13 7.58 -18.47
N VAL A 61 10.68 6.52 -17.92
CA VAL A 61 9.93 5.59 -17.09
C VAL A 61 9.39 6.29 -15.84
N TYR A 62 10.20 7.15 -15.20
CA TYR A 62 9.78 7.92 -14.03
C TYR A 62 8.62 8.87 -14.36
N GLU A 63 8.73 9.65 -15.45
CA GLU A 63 7.70 10.59 -15.86
C GLU A 63 6.37 9.88 -16.17
N ASN A 64 6.42 8.78 -16.88
CA ASN A 64 5.24 7.97 -17.19
C ASN A 64 4.60 7.40 -15.91
N ALA A 65 5.38 6.83 -15.02
CA ALA A 65 4.89 6.26 -13.77
C ALA A 65 4.30 7.33 -12.84
N SER A 66 4.99 8.48 -12.72
CA SER A 66 4.56 9.60 -11.90
C SER A 66 3.24 10.20 -12.41
N SER A 67 3.12 10.39 -13.71
CA SER A 67 1.89 10.92 -14.32
C SER A 67 0.69 10.00 -14.11
N LYS A 68 0.89 8.71 -14.30
CA LYS A 68 -0.16 7.70 -14.06
C LYS A 68 -0.54 7.60 -12.59
N ALA A 69 0.43 7.70 -11.70
CA ALA A 69 0.19 7.65 -10.26
C ALA A 69 -0.68 8.83 -9.79
N LYS A 70 -0.49 10.02 -10.31
CA LYS A 70 -1.32 11.19 -9.99
C LYS A 70 -2.79 10.97 -10.34
N ILE A 71 -3.07 10.24 -11.40
CA ILE A 71 -4.43 10.01 -11.89
C ILE A 71 -5.06 8.80 -11.21
N HIS A 72 -4.32 7.70 -11.06
CA HIS A 72 -4.87 6.40 -10.69
C HIS A 72 -4.55 5.94 -9.28
N ILE A 73 -3.48 6.43 -8.66
CA ILE A 73 -2.99 5.95 -7.37
C ILE A 73 -3.24 6.98 -6.26
N HIS A 74 -2.75 8.20 -6.40
CA HIS A 74 -2.86 9.21 -5.35
C HIS A 74 -4.29 9.48 -4.89
N PRO A 75 -5.30 9.57 -5.78
CA PRO A 75 -6.67 9.75 -5.33
C PRO A 75 -7.25 8.61 -4.49
N THR A 76 -6.68 7.40 -4.58
CA THR A 76 -7.14 6.26 -3.80
C THR A 76 -6.86 6.40 -2.30
N ALA A 77 -6.02 7.34 -1.89
CA ALA A 77 -5.79 7.65 -0.49
C ALA A 77 -7.09 8.00 0.25
N MET A 78 -8.07 8.56 -0.45
CA MET A 78 -9.40 8.88 0.12
C MET A 78 -10.20 7.64 0.53
N GLN A 79 -9.85 6.48 0.00
CA GLN A 79 -10.50 5.21 0.34
C GLN A 79 -9.87 4.54 1.57
N ALA A 80 -8.74 5.04 2.05
CA ALA A 80 -8.02 4.44 3.17
C ALA A 80 -8.66 4.79 4.52
N ASP A 81 -8.61 3.84 5.44
CA ASP A 81 -8.98 4.07 6.84
C ASP A 81 -7.89 4.84 7.58
N ILE A 82 -6.63 4.58 7.22
CA ILE A 82 -5.47 5.33 7.72
C ILE A 82 -4.47 5.59 6.61
N ILE A 83 -3.70 6.67 6.79
CA ILE A 83 -2.54 6.99 5.95
C ILE A 83 -1.29 6.81 6.80
N LEU A 84 -0.42 5.92 6.35
CA LEU A 84 0.84 5.59 7.02
C LEU A 84 2.00 6.26 6.30
N SER A 85 2.91 6.89 7.04
CA SER A 85 4.13 7.43 6.44
C SER A 85 5.08 6.31 6.02
N GLY A 86 5.48 6.32 4.75
CA GLY A 86 6.51 5.43 4.22
C GLY A 86 7.94 5.86 4.54
N GLU A 87 8.10 6.95 5.32
CA GLU A 87 9.40 7.53 5.70
C GLU A 87 9.69 7.37 7.20
N ALA A 88 8.81 6.72 7.95
CA ALA A 88 9.00 6.51 9.37
C ALA A 88 10.15 5.54 9.66
N ASP A 89 10.77 5.69 10.82
CA ASP A 89 11.77 4.74 11.28
C ASP A 89 11.13 3.43 11.79
N ARG A 90 11.97 2.42 12.04
CA ARG A 90 11.48 1.10 12.45
C ARG A 90 10.73 1.11 13.78
N ALA A 91 11.14 1.97 14.72
CA ALA A 91 10.48 2.10 16.01
C ALA A 91 9.08 2.69 15.87
N ALA A 92 8.91 3.71 15.02
CA ALA A 92 7.62 4.30 14.71
C ALA A 92 6.70 3.28 14.03
N TYR A 93 7.20 2.50 13.07
CA TYR A 93 6.42 1.42 12.44
C TYR A 93 5.95 0.39 13.45
N LYS A 94 6.79 0.00 14.40
CA LYS A 94 6.41 -0.96 15.45
C LYS A 94 5.23 -0.46 16.28
N LYS A 95 5.22 0.83 16.66
CA LYS A 95 4.09 1.45 17.36
C LYS A 95 2.83 1.45 16.50
N PHE A 96 2.93 1.79 15.23
CA PHE A 96 1.80 1.77 14.30
C PHE A 96 1.25 0.38 14.10
N ILE A 97 2.11 -0.63 13.92
CA ILE A 97 1.69 -2.02 13.75
C ILE A 97 0.88 -2.48 14.96
N ASN A 98 1.33 -2.18 16.17
CA ASN A 98 0.60 -2.55 17.39
C ASN A 98 -0.79 -1.90 17.46
N LYS A 99 -0.91 -0.62 17.08
CA LYS A 99 -2.20 0.07 17.00
C LYS A 99 -3.11 -0.51 15.92
N ILE A 100 -2.55 -0.81 14.76
CA ILE A 100 -3.31 -1.41 13.64
C ILE A 100 -3.82 -2.79 14.02
N LEU A 101 -3.01 -3.61 14.66
CA LEU A 101 -3.42 -4.95 15.12
C LEU A 101 -4.57 -4.86 16.11
N ALA A 102 -4.52 -3.91 17.04
CA ALA A 102 -5.61 -3.67 17.99
C ALA A 102 -6.91 -3.28 17.29
N LEU A 103 -6.83 -2.38 16.28
CA LEU A 103 -7.99 -1.98 15.48
C LEU A 103 -8.56 -3.13 14.64
N VAL A 104 -7.69 -3.93 14.05
CA VAL A 104 -8.10 -5.10 13.25
C VAL A 104 -8.79 -6.13 14.13
N GLU A 105 -8.29 -6.40 15.32
CA GLU A 105 -8.93 -7.28 16.29
C GLU A 105 -10.31 -6.76 16.71
N GLU A 106 -10.44 -5.45 16.95
CA GLU A 106 -11.72 -4.82 17.26
C GLU A 106 -12.74 -4.99 16.13
N ILE A 107 -12.33 -4.75 14.87
CA ILE A 107 -13.17 -4.94 13.70
C ILE A 107 -13.59 -6.40 13.57
N HIS A 108 -12.67 -7.33 13.76
CA HIS A 108 -12.95 -8.76 13.70
C HIS A 108 -13.97 -9.18 14.76
N CYS A 109 -13.83 -8.72 16.00
CA CYS A 109 -14.77 -8.98 17.07
C CYS A 109 -16.17 -8.42 16.78
N LYS A 110 -16.27 -7.21 16.25
CA LYS A 110 -17.55 -6.61 15.85
C LYS A 110 -18.23 -7.39 14.75
N ASN A 111 -17.50 -7.77 13.71
CA ASN A 111 -18.05 -8.57 12.61
C ASN A 111 -18.50 -9.95 13.07
N PHE A 112 -17.78 -10.56 14.00
CA PHE A 112 -18.13 -11.85 14.59
C PHE A 112 -19.39 -11.75 15.48
N ALA A 113 -19.53 -10.66 16.24
CA ALA A 113 -20.68 -10.43 17.10
C ALA A 113 -21.98 -10.15 16.34
N LEU A 114 -21.90 -9.65 15.11
CA LEU A 114 -23.05 -9.36 14.24
C LEU A 114 -23.55 -10.59 13.48
N ASN A 115 -22.81 -11.64 13.47
CA ASN A 115 -23.16 -12.92 12.88
C ASN A 115 -23.69 -13.87 13.96
#